data_359f16b3ec45bf882b60101e2e1472fd
#
_entry.id   359f16b3ec45bf882b60101e2e1472fd
#
_cell.length_a   1.000
_cell.length_b   1.000
_cell.length_c   1.000
_cell.angle_alpha   90.00
_cell.angle_beta   90.00
_cell.angle_gamma   90.00
#
_symmetry.space_group_name_H-M   'P 1'
#
loop_
_entity.id
_entity.type
_entity.pdbx_description
1 polymer ?
#
loop_
_entity_poly.entity_id
_entity_poly.type
_entity_poly.pdbx_seq_one_letter_code
_entity_poly.pdbx_strand_id
1 'polypeptide(L)'
;MTIIEFFILIEYTHNQYVSQEVIIKLKKLVLGKIYLLHFLIFWIYYYVVIELRNFVKNIRSYKPGKPIEEVVRELGIKEEIIKLSSNENPLGPSPKAVQSIKEKIKDINIYPDNNCFYLKKKLGEKFNIQSDNITVGSGSVELIELIFKAYVNPGDEVIMSDPSFIMYRIACQIFGGKRIAIPLKNYAHDIETITKTINEKTKIIILDNPINPTGAIITKDKFNYFVEKVPENVILVVDEAYREYIKNENYPNAIDYLKEHENIIILHTFSKIYGLAGLRVGYGFSSTDIIAALMKVSLPFNVNRISQIAATAALDDDEFVRKSYESNEAGKKFLYKELEQLNLQYTPTYGNFILVHLEREAKGVFQAAQKRGVILRTILEYGLPNSLRITIGTPQQNKKLIEVLKTII
;
A
#
# COMPACT_ATOMS: atom_id res chain seq x y z
N MET A 1 -3.28 -45.40 -33.37
CA MET A 1 -4.54 -44.74 -33.81
C MET A 1 -4.39 -43.25 -33.50
N THR A 2 -4.34 -42.45 -34.53
CA THR A 2 -4.23 -40.98 -34.40
C THR A 2 -5.57 -40.39 -33.98
N ILE A 3 -5.60 -39.19 -33.46
CA ILE A 3 -6.84 -38.46 -33.12
C ILE A 3 -7.78 -38.34 -34.35
N ILE A 4 -7.21 -38.27 -35.54
CA ILE A 4 -7.94 -38.21 -36.81
C ILE A 4 -8.64 -39.54 -37.10
N GLU A 5 -7.98 -40.69 -36.90
CA GLU A 5 -8.56 -42.02 -37.04
C GLU A 5 -9.70 -42.26 -36.05
N PHE A 6 -9.65 -41.68 -34.88
CA PHE A 6 -10.70 -41.74 -33.86
C PHE A 6 -11.93 -40.91 -34.23
N PHE A 7 -11.76 -39.71 -34.78
CA PHE A 7 -12.88 -38.90 -35.29
C PHE A 7 -13.55 -39.53 -36.49
N ILE A 8 -12.78 -40.10 -37.40
CA ILE A 8 -13.31 -40.85 -38.57
C ILE A 8 -14.10 -42.10 -38.10
N LEU A 9 -13.68 -42.76 -37.02
CA LEU A 9 -14.39 -43.88 -36.44
C LEU A 9 -15.71 -43.50 -35.78
N ILE A 10 -15.77 -42.34 -35.11
CA ILE A 10 -17.02 -41.79 -34.57
C ILE A 10 -18.00 -41.39 -35.65
N GLU A 11 -17.54 -40.76 -36.72
CA GLU A 11 -18.38 -40.42 -37.87
C GLU A 11 -18.92 -41.67 -38.58
N TYR A 12 -18.15 -42.76 -38.69
CA TYR A 12 -18.56 -44.02 -39.25
C TYR A 12 -19.60 -44.79 -38.41
N THR A 13 -19.56 -44.66 -37.08
CA THR A 13 -20.52 -45.28 -36.16
C THR A 13 -21.87 -44.56 -36.12
N HIS A 14 -21.95 -43.32 -36.57
CA HIS A 14 -23.21 -42.58 -36.72
C HIS A 14 -23.99 -42.94 -38.00
N ASN A 15 -23.34 -43.58 -38.97
CA ASN A 15 -24.02 -44.12 -40.17
C ASN A 15 -24.31 -45.61 -39.97
N GLN A 16 -25.57 -46.00 -39.89
CA GLN A 16 -26.20 -47.27 -39.50
C GLN A 16 -25.80 -48.56 -40.26
N TYR A 17 -24.53 -48.77 -40.64
CA TYR A 17 -24.10 -49.94 -41.39
C TYR A 17 -22.80 -50.58 -40.88
N VAL A 18 -22.66 -50.77 -39.55
CA VAL A 18 -21.53 -51.55 -38.99
C VAL A 18 -22.06 -52.83 -38.38
N SER A 19 -21.52 -53.97 -38.83
CA SER A 19 -21.93 -55.29 -38.31
C SER A 19 -21.62 -55.44 -36.80
N GLN A 20 -22.47 -56.18 -36.10
CA GLN A 20 -22.30 -56.42 -34.64
C GLN A 20 -20.92 -56.99 -34.25
N GLU A 21 -20.26 -57.72 -35.14
CA GLU A 21 -18.93 -58.30 -34.90
C GLU A 21 -17.81 -57.24 -34.83
N VAL A 22 -17.92 -56.19 -35.67
CA VAL A 22 -16.98 -55.07 -35.65
C VAL A 22 -17.18 -54.23 -34.40
N ILE A 23 -18.42 -54.07 -33.95
CA ILE A 23 -18.76 -53.35 -32.70
C ILE A 23 -18.21 -54.09 -31.48
N ILE A 24 -18.27 -55.42 -31.46
CA ILE A 24 -17.73 -56.24 -30.32
C ILE A 24 -16.21 -56.22 -30.33
N LYS A 25 -15.52 -56.25 -31.47
CA LYS A 25 -14.05 -56.11 -31.54
C LYS A 25 -13.60 -54.71 -31.16
N LEU A 26 -14.32 -53.67 -31.59
CA LEU A 26 -14.10 -52.29 -31.20
C LEU A 26 -14.35 -52.08 -29.69
N LYS A 27 -15.41 -52.67 -29.11
CA LYS A 27 -15.67 -52.63 -27.68
C LYS A 27 -14.54 -53.27 -26.86
N LYS A 28 -13.93 -54.38 -27.28
CA LYS A 28 -12.81 -55.01 -26.60
C LYS A 28 -11.48 -54.21 -26.71
N LEU A 29 -11.25 -53.54 -27.85
CA LEU A 29 -10.05 -52.71 -28.08
C LEU A 29 -10.16 -51.31 -27.39
N VAL A 30 -11.37 -50.84 -27.25
CA VAL A 30 -11.68 -49.48 -26.83
C VAL A 30 -11.90 -49.36 -25.33
N LEU A 31 -12.41 -50.44 -24.66
CA LEU A 31 -12.68 -50.37 -23.21
C LEU A 31 -11.47 -50.12 -22.34
N GLY A 32 -10.25 -50.57 -22.73
CA GLY A 32 -9.02 -50.28 -22.00
C GLY A 32 -8.41 -48.88 -22.26
N LYS A 33 -8.69 -48.29 -23.44
CA LYS A 33 -8.11 -47.00 -23.83
C LYS A 33 -9.10 -45.80 -23.69
N ILE A 34 -10.39 -46.09 -23.69
CA ILE A 34 -11.46 -45.07 -23.54
C ILE A 34 -11.46 -44.53 -22.10
N TYR A 35 -11.22 -45.35 -21.09
CA TYR A 35 -11.09 -44.87 -19.72
C TYR A 35 -9.91 -43.89 -19.57
N LEU A 36 -8.80 -44.13 -20.23
CA LEU A 36 -7.64 -43.25 -20.21
C LEU A 36 -7.90 -41.97 -21.00
N LEU A 37 -8.61 -42.05 -22.14
CA LEU A 37 -8.95 -40.88 -22.98
C LEU A 37 -10.09 -40.06 -22.37
N HIS A 38 -11.09 -40.70 -21.74
CA HIS A 38 -12.12 -40.01 -20.96
C HIS A 38 -11.52 -39.36 -19.71
N PHE A 39 -10.56 -40.00 -19.06
CA PHE A 39 -9.81 -39.43 -17.94
C PHE A 39 -8.94 -38.26 -18.41
N LEU A 40 -8.28 -38.33 -19.56
CA LEU A 40 -7.51 -37.25 -20.16
C LEU A 40 -8.41 -36.14 -20.69
N ILE A 41 -9.52 -36.42 -21.34
CA ILE A 41 -10.51 -35.42 -21.80
C ILE A 41 -11.22 -34.83 -20.59
N PHE A 42 -11.60 -35.60 -19.61
CA PHE A 42 -12.14 -35.13 -18.33
C PHE A 42 -11.09 -34.25 -17.59
N TRP A 43 -9.82 -34.66 -17.61
CA TRP A 43 -8.73 -33.85 -17.07
C TRP A 43 -8.46 -32.57 -17.86
N ILE A 44 -8.52 -32.62 -19.19
CA ILE A 44 -8.38 -31.45 -20.08
C ILE A 44 -9.62 -30.54 -19.97
N TYR A 45 -10.83 -31.09 -19.87
CA TYR A 45 -12.06 -30.32 -19.66
C TYR A 45 -12.26 -29.85 -18.21
N TYR A 46 -11.71 -30.53 -17.21
CA TYR A 46 -11.76 -30.10 -15.81
C TYR A 46 -10.61 -29.18 -15.40
N TYR A 47 -9.54 -29.09 -16.18
CA TYR A 47 -8.62 -27.98 -16.12
C TYR A 47 -9.17 -26.83 -16.98
N VAL A 48 -10.37 -26.38 -16.68
CA VAL A 48 -10.74 -25.00 -16.94
C VAL A 48 -9.88 -24.20 -15.98
N VAL A 49 -8.69 -23.84 -16.43
CA VAL A 49 -7.87 -22.85 -15.73
C VAL A 49 -8.73 -21.60 -15.71
N ILE A 50 -9.29 -21.28 -14.53
CA ILE A 50 -9.99 -20.03 -14.35
C ILE A 50 -8.96 -18.93 -14.66
N GLU A 51 -9.12 -18.30 -15.83
CA GLU A 51 -8.16 -17.28 -16.24
C GLU A 51 -8.28 -16.04 -15.36
N LEU A 52 -7.14 -15.60 -14.82
CA LEU A 52 -7.04 -14.31 -14.17
C LEU A 52 -7.30 -13.18 -15.19
N ARG A 53 -7.85 -12.06 -14.72
CA ARG A 53 -7.90 -10.84 -15.51
C ARG A 53 -6.51 -10.52 -16.04
N ASN A 54 -6.39 -10.09 -17.30
CA ASN A 54 -5.10 -9.83 -17.95
C ASN A 54 -4.21 -8.87 -17.14
N PHE A 55 -4.81 -7.87 -16.52
CA PHE A 55 -4.10 -6.88 -15.69
C PHE A 55 -3.53 -7.47 -14.40
N VAL A 56 -4.08 -8.60 -13.92
CA VAL A 56 -3.70 -9.24 -12.65
C VAL A 56 -2.62 -10.31 -12.85
N LYS A 57 -2.55 -10.94 -14.03
CA LYS A 57 -1.63 -12.07 -14.33
C LYS A 57 -0.17 -11.80 -13.92
N ASN A 58 0.31 -10.57 -14.09
CA ASN A 58 1.71 -10.19 -13.87
C ASN A 58 1.93 -9.38 -12.58
N ILE A 59 0.93 -9.27 -11.70
CA ILE A 59 1.09 -8.59 -10.42
C ILE A 59 1.97 -9.44 -9.51
N ARG A 60 3.07 -8.88 -9.04
CA ARG A 60 3.82 -9.46 -7.94
C ARG A 60 3.12 -9.12 -6.63
N SER A 61 2.74 -10.15 -5.87
CA SER A 61 2.13 -9.96 -4.55
C SER A 61 3.03 -9.10 -3.67
N TYR A 62 2.42 -8.12 -3.01
CA TYR A 62 3.14 -7.32 -2.00
C TYR A 62 3.66 -8.24 -0.88
N LYS A 63 4.94 -8.13 -0.59
CA LYS A 63 5.55 -8.82 0.54
C LYS A 63 5.67 -7.85 1.70
N PRO A 64 4.78 -7.93 2.70
CA PRO A 64 4.91 -7.09 3.90
C PRO A 64 6.19 -7.42 4.67
N GLY A 65 6.63 -6.51 5.54
CA GLY A 65 7.67 -6.86 6.53
C GLY A 65 7.19 -8.03 7.39
N LYS A 66 8.08 -9.00 7.66
CA LYS A 66 7.72 -10.18 8.45
C LYS A 66 7.20 -9.78 9.84
N PRO A 67 6.10 -10.40 10.32
CA PRO A 67 5.69 -10.29 11.71
C PRO A 67 6.78 -10.81 12.67
N ILE A 68 6.82 -10.28 13.88
CA ILE A 68 7.78 -10.72 14.90
C ILE A 68 7.63 -12.22 15.16
N GLU A 69 6.40 -12.70 15.28
CA GLU A 69 6.07 -14.09 15.57
C GLU A 69 6.55 -15.04 14.46
N GLU A 70 6.54 -14.59 13.21
CA GLU A 70 7.08 -15.38 12.08
C GLU A 70 8.60 -15.51 12.20
N VAL A 71 9.29 -14.41 12.51
CA VAL A 71 10.75 -14.41 12.68
C VAL A 71 11.16 -15.27 13.88
N VAL A 72 10.42 -15.20 14.99
CA VAL A 72 10.65 -16.09 16.16
C VAL A 72 10.52 -17.57 15.76
N ARG A 73 9.46 -17.92 15.03
CA ARG A 73 9.23 -19.33 14.58
C ARG A 73 10.32 -19.82 13.63
N GLU A 74 10.76 -18.96 12.69
CA GLU A 74 11.74 -19.36 11.68
C GLU A 74 13.18 -19.44 12.22
N LEU A 75 13.56 -18.53 13.10
CA LEU A 75 14.96 -18.39 13.53
C LEU A 75 15.21 -18.88 14.96
N GLY A 76 14.16 -19.22 15.71
CA GLY A 76 14.29 -19.69 17.10
C GLY A 76 14.89 -18.66 18.05
N ILE A 77 14.77 -17.36 17.73
CA ILE A 77 15.35 -16.26 18.54
C ILE A 77 14.58 -16.19 19.88
N LYS A 78 15.30 -16.27 20.98
CA LYS A 78 14.74 -16.15 22.35
C LYS A 78 14.84 -14.74 22.92
N GLU A 79 15.66 -13.89 22.33
CA GLU A 79 15.85 -12.51 22.74
C GLU A 79 14.71 -11.61 22.26
N GLU A 80 14.60 -10.44 22.86
CA GLU A 80 13.66 -9.41 22.43
C GLU A 80 13.95 -8.98 20.98
N ILE A 81 12.95 -9.13 20.09
CA ILE A 81 13.01 -8.71 18.69
C ILE A 81 12.45 -7.31 18.56
N ILE A 82 13.22 -6.41 17.95
CA ILE A 82 12.74 -5.09 17.55
C ILE A 82 12.35 -5.07 16.06
N LYS A 83 11.19 -4.49 15.76
CA LYS A 83 10.68 -4.37 14.39
C LYS A 83 10.74 -2.91 13.95
N LEU A 84 11.66 -2.60 13.05
CA LEU A 84 11.87 -1.27 12.47
C LEU A 84 11.63 -1.26 10.95
N SER A 85 10.62 -2.00 10.49
CA SER A 85 10.39 -2.27 9.07
C SER A 85 9.13 -1.66 8.46
N SER A 86 8.15 -1.26 9.27
CA SER A 86 6.80 -0.91 8.78
C SER A 86 6.34 0.51 9.09
N ASN A 87 7.24 1.36 9.57
CA ASN A 87 6.96 2.75 9.93
C ASN A 87 5.80 2.88 10.95
N GLU A 88 5.74 1.92 11.87
CA GLU A 88 4.80 1.94 13.00
C GLU A 88 5.26 2.97 14.03
N ASN A 89 4.35 3.46 14.89
CA ASN A 89 4.71 4.35 15.98
C ASN A 89 5.35 3.53 17.12
N PRO A 90 6.61 3.78 17.48
CA PRO A 90 7.32 2.98 18.49
C PRO A 90 6.80 3.23 19.93
N LEU A 91 6.03 4.30 20.16
CA LEU A 91 5.41 4.58 21.46
C LEU A 91 4.11 3.80 21.69
N GLY A 92 3.67 3.01 20.69
CA GLY A 92 2.41 2.28 20.73
C GLY A 92 1.22 3.12 20.25
N PRO A 93 -0.02 2.73 20.61
CA PRO A 93 -1.25 3.43 20.23
C PRO A 93 -1.55 4.61 21.16
N SER A 94 -2.31 5.59 20.65
CA SER A 94 -2.87 6.69 21.47
C SER A 94 -3.59 6.14 22.69
N PRO A 95 -3.23 6.59 23.92
CA PRO A 95 -3.90 6.20 25.16
C PRO A 95 -5.40 6.46 25.17
N LYS A 96 -5.85 7.59 24.61
CA LYS A 96 -7.28 7.90 24.49
C LYS A 96 -8.00 6.93 23.56
N ALA A 97 -7.37 6.51 22.47
CA ALA A 97 -7.91 5.47 21.59
C ALA A 97 -8.04 4.14 22.33
N VAL A 98 -7.02 3.71 23.07
CA VAL A 98 -7.07 2.47 23.86
C VAL A 98 -8.17 2.51 24.90
N GLN A 99 -8.35 3.63 25.60
CA GLN A 99 -9.41 3.79 26.58
C GLN A 99 -10.80 3.67 25.94
N SER A 100 -11.04 4.36 24.82
CA SER A 100 -12.34 4.31 24.13
C SER A 100 -12.66 2.91 23.57
N ILE A 101 -11.65 2.16 23.13
CA ILE A 101 -11.80 0.74 22.73
C ILE A 101 -12.30 -0.10 23.92
N LYS A 102 -11.64 0.01 25.09
CA LYS A 102 -12.02 -0.75 26.29
C LYS A 102 -13.46 -0.50 26.71
N GLU A 103 -13.94 0.74 26.58
CA GLU A 103 -15.30 1.13 26.93
C GLU A 103 -16.34 0.57 25.96
N LYS A 104 -15.99 0.41 24.69
CA LYS A 104 -16.93 0.09 23.60
C LYS A 104 -16.73 -1.29 22.97
N ILE A 105 -15.77 -2.08 23.43
CA ILE A 105 -15.47 -3.40 22.86
C ILE A 105 -16.67 -4.36 22.91
N LYS A 106 -17.58 -4.18 23.84
CA LYS A 106 -18.78 -5.03 23.95
C LYS A 106 -19.80 -4.83 22.83
N ASP A 107 -19.68 -3.73 22.08
CA ASP A 107 -20.63 -3.37 21.01
C ASP A 107 -20.22 -3.90 19.62
N ILE A 108 -19.23 -4.81 19.56
CA ILE A 108 -18.67 -5.33 18.28
C ILE A 108 -19.64 -6.21 17.50
N ASN A 109 -20.73 -6.68 18.11
CA ASN A 109 -21.79 -7.44 17.45
C ASN A 109 -22.73 -6.57 16.59
N ILE A 110 -22.58 -5.24 16.64
CA ILE A 110 -23.42 -4.27 15.92
C ILE A 110 -22.62 -3.71 14.74
N TYR A 111 -23.23 -3.65 13.55
CA TYR A 111 -22.62 -3.00 12.40
C TYR A 111 -22.20 -1.56 12.73
N PRO A 112 -21.09 -1.07 12.15
CA PRO A 112 -20.68 0.31 12.31
C PRO A 112 -21.64 1.27 11.60
N ASP A 113 -21.53 2.57 11.92
CA ASP A 113 -22.11 3.60 11.08
C ASP A 113 -21.39 3.65 9.72
N ASN A 114 -22.16 3.41 8.64
CA ASN A 114 -21.62 3.39 7.29
C ASN A 114 -21.03 4.74 6.84
N ASN A 115 -21.55 5.84 7.37
CA ASN A 115 -21.10 7.20 7.05
C ASN A 115 -19.96 7.70 7.95
N CYS A 116 -19.59 6.95 8.99
CA CYS A 116 -18.58 7.39 9.98
C CYS A 116 -18.90 8.78 10.56
N PHE A 117 -20.17 9.07 10.86
CA PHE A 117 -20.68 10.41 11.20
C PHE A 117 -19.84 11.11 12.27
N TYR A 118 -19.61 10.46 13.42
CA TYR A 118 -18.87 11.07 14.54
C TYR A 118 -17.43 11.34 14.19
N LEU A 119 -16.78 10.43 13.45
CA LEU A 119 -15.40 10.61 13.00
C LEU A 119 -15.29 11.75 11.98
N LYS A 120 -16.19 11.81 10.99
CA LYS A 120 -16.23 12.90 10.00
C LYS A 120 -16.50 14.25 10.67
N LYS A 121 -17.44 14.31 11.61
CA LYS A 121 -17.71 15.53 12.39
C LYS A 121 -16.44 16.00 13.11
N LYS A 122 -15.73 15.09 13.80
CA LYS A 122 -14.50 15.42 14.52
C LYS A 122 -13.38 15.86 13.60
N LEU A 123 -13.22 15.22 12.44
CA LEU A 123 -12.28 15.65 11.40
C LEU A 123 -12.64 17.03 10.86
N GLY A 124 -13.93 17.27 10.59
CA GLY A 124 -14.42 18.56 10.12
C GLY A 124 -14.09 19.69 11.10
N GLU A 125 -14.31 19.47 12.40
CA GLU A 125 -13.95 20.42 13.47
C GLU A 125 -12.42 20.66 13.51
N LYS A 126 -11.60 19.60 13.45
CA LYS A 126 -10.13 19.70 13.55
C LYS A 126 -9.50 20.41 12.35
N PHE A 127 -10.01 20.17 11.14
CA PHE A 127 -9.43 20.68 9.89
C PHE A 127 -10.21 21.83 9.28
N ASN A 128 -11.31 22.27 9.90
CA ASN A 128 -12.22 23.31 9.41
C ASN A 128 -12.74 23.00 7.99
N ILE A 129 -13.24 21.77 7.80
CA ILE A 129 -13.78 21.24 6.54
C ILE A 129 -15.19 20.68 6.77
N GLN A 130 -16.09 20.83 5.79
CA GLN A 130 -17.44 20.27 5.86
C GLN A 130 -17.39 18.73 5.80
N SER A 131 -18.29 18.06 6.51
CA SER A 131 -18.34 16.58 6.56
C SER A 131 -18.53 15.92 5.20
N ASP A 132 -19.19 16.60 4.27
CA ASP A 132 -19.42 16.10 2.90
C ASP A 132 -18.16 16.14 2.02
N ASN A 133 -17.14 16.88 2.45
CA ASN A 133 -15.81 16.89 1.83
C ASN A 133 -14.85 15.85 2.43
N ILE A 134 -15.35 14.97 3.31
CA ILE A 134 -14.54 13.98 4.02
C ILE A 134 -14.95 12.57 3.63
N THR A 135 -13.98 11.73 3.32
CA THR A 135 -14.15 10.28 3.19
C THR A 135 -13.33 9.54 4.25
N VAL A 136 -13.81 8.36 4.66
CA VAL A 136 -13.11 7.49 5.61
C VAL A 136 -13.01 6.10 4.98
N GLY A 137 -11.85 5.46 5.10
CA GLY A 137 -11.62 4.13 4.55
C GLY A 137 -10.88 3.19 5.50
N SER A 138 -10.85 1.92 5.17
CA SER A 138 -10.07 0.89 5.88
C SER A 138 -8.56 1.07 5.65
N GLY A 139 -8.02 2.18 6.17
CA GLY A 139 -6.71 2.74 5.87
C GLY A 139 -6.72 3.56 4.58
N SER A 140 -5.69 4.41 4.40
CA SER A 140 -5.53 5.20 3.15
C SER A 140 -5.37 4.32 1.91
N VAL A 141 -4.94 3.07 2.06
CA VAL A 141 -4.82 2.11 0.95
C VAL A 141 -6.18 1.80 0.31
N GLU A 142 -7.24 1.61 1.10
CA GLU A 142 -8.58 1.44 0.54
C GLU A 142 -9.02 2.69 -0.23
N LEU A 143 -8.73 3.89 0.29
CA LEU A 143 -9.05 5.13 -0.42
C LEU A 143 -8.31 5.22 -1.77
N ILE A 144 -7.05 4.81 -1.83
CA ILE A 144 -6.31 4.68 -3.09
C ILE A 144 -7.05 3.73 -4.04
N GLU A 145 -7.45 2.54 -3.58
CA GLU A 145 -8.19 1.58 -4.40
C GLU A 145 -9.54 2.15 -4.88
N LEU A 146 -10.28 2.85 -4.02
CA LEU A 146 -11.55 3.49 -4.39
C LEU A 146 -11.38 4.57 -5.45
N ILE A 147 -10.29 5.36 -5.39
CA ILE A 147 -9.95 6.36 -6.41
C ILE A 147 -9.74 5.68 -7.77
N PHE A 148 -8.93 4.63 -7.81
CA PHE A 148 -8.72 3.89 -9.06
C PHE A 148 -10.01 3.22 -9.56
N LYS A 149 -10.78 2.62 -8.65
CA LYS A 149 -12.05 1.96 -8.98
C LYS A 149 -13.11 2.92 -9.54
N ALA A 150 -13.11 4.17 -9.07
CA ALA A 150 -14.07 5.17 -9.51
C ALA A 150 -13.67 5.87 -10.82
N TYR A 151 -12.36 6.03 -11.08
CA TYR A 151 -11.91 6.96 -12.10
C TYR A 151 -11.03 6.36 -13.19
N VAL A 152 -10.44 5.18 -13.02
CA VAL A 152 -9.49 4.61 -13.99
C VAL A 152 -10.17 3.58 -14.88
N ASN A 153 -10.17 3.84 -16.18
CA ASN A 153 -10.48 2.86 -17.21
C ASN A 153 -9.20 2.18 -17.72
N PRO A 154 -9.30 0.97 -18.30
CA PRO A 154 -8.16 0.33 -18.93
C PRO A 154 -7.52 1.24 -20.00
N GLY A 155 -6.22 1.52 -19.84
CA GLY A 155 -5.45 2.36 -20.75
C GLY A 155 -5.30 3.82 -20.32
N ASP A 156 -6.08 4.32 -19.36
CA ASP A 156 -5.89 5.65 -18.78
C ASP A 156 -4.49 5.77 -18.17
N GLU A 157 -3.82 6.90 -18.39
CA GLU A 157 -2.48 7.14 -17.87
C GLU A 157 -2.51 7.65 -16.43
N VAL A 158 -1.68 7.00 -15.60
CA VAL A 158 -1.49 7.37 -14.20
C VAL A 158 -0.02 7.74 -13.98
N ILE A 159 0.23 9.02 -13.71
CA ILE A 159 1.57 9.54 -13.45
C ILE A 159 1.89 9.36 -11.97
N MET A 160 3.05 8.78 -11.68
CA MET A 160 3.59 8.64 -10.33
C MET A 160 5.11 8.62 -10.35
N SER A 161 5.75 9.02 -9.28
CA SER A 161 7.20 8.86 -9.15
C SER A 161 7.59 7.40 -8.95
N ASP A 162 8.82 7.06 -9.33
CA ASP A 162 9.42 5.73 -9.13
C ASP A 162 10.85 5.88 -8.58
N PRO A 163 11.12 5.46 -7.35
CA PRO A 163 10.22 4.81 -6.40
C PRO A 163 9.23 5.76 -5.69
N SER A 164 8.04 5.25 -5.39
CA SER A 164 7.05 5.83 -4.49
C SER A 164 6.28 4.70 -3.78
N PHE A 165 5.26 5.00 -2.99
CA PHE A 165 4.56 3.95 -2.25
C PHE A 165 3.99 2.87 -3.18
N ILE A 166 4.41 1.63 -2.95
CA ILE A 166 4.19 0.49 -3.86
C ILE A 166 2.72 0.24 -4.22
N MET A 167 1.78 0.63 -3.33
CA MET A 167 0.35 0.40 -3.56
C MET A 167 -0.21 1.20 -4.73
N TYR A 168 0.38 2.35 -5.09
CA TYR A 168 -0.05 3.09 -6.28
C TYR A 168 0.17 2.28 -7.56
N ARG A 169 1.36 1.68 -7.68
CA ARG A 169 1.69 0.81 -8.83
C ARG A 169 0.77 -0.42 -8.88
N ILE A 170 0.53 -1.04 -7.72
CA ILE A 170 -0.33 -2.23 -7.63
C ILE A 170 -1.77 -1.86 -8.00
N ALA A 171 -2.33 -0.79 -7.44
CA ALA A 171 -3.68 -0.32 -7.77
C ALA A 171 -3.81 0.03 -9.26
N CYS A 172 -2.85 0.80 -9.81
CA CYS A 172 -2.82 1.11 -11.24
C CYS A 172 -2.91 -0.15 -12.10
N GLN A 173 -2.11 -1.17 -11.77
CA GLN A 173 -2.12 -2.43 -12.51
C GLN A 173 -3.42 -3.21 -12.34
N ILE A 174 -4.00 -3.30 -11.12
CA ILE A 174 -5.26 -4.02 -10.84
C ILE A 174 -6.41 -3.46 -11.70
N PHE A 175 -6.48 -2.15 -11.84
CA PHE A 175 -7.55 -1.48 -12.58
C PHE A 175 -7.25 -1.27 -14.07
N GLY A 176 -6.09 -1.75 -14.56
CA GLY A 176 -5.72 -1.70 -15.98
C GLY A 176 -5.21 -0.34 -16.44
N GLY A 177 -4.86 0.55 -15.50
CA GLY A 177 -4.24 1.83 -15.82
C GLY A 177 -2.83 1.66 -16.39
N LYS A 178 -2.43 2.57 -17.27
CA LYS A 178 -1.08 2.66 -17.80
C LYS A 178 -0.21 3.51 -16.88
N ARG A 179 0.70 2.86 -16.15
CA ARG A 179 1.65 3.56 -15.28
C ARG A 179 2.65 4.38 -16.07
N ILE A 180 2.70 5.67 -15.82
CA ILE A 180 3.74 6.58 -16.28
C ILE A 180 4.67 6.87 -15.09
N ALA A 181 5.81 6.18 -15.07
CA ALA A 181 6.76 6.24 -13.96
C ALA A 181 7.80 7.33 -14.19
N ILE A 182 7.87 8.32 -13.32
CA ILE A 182 8.86 9.40 -13.37
C ILE A 182 9.97 9.13 -12.35
N PRO A 183 11.22 8.98 -12.77
CA PRO A 183 12.33 8.79 -11.83
C PRO A 183 12.43 9.94 -10.83
N LEU A 184 12.76 9.62 -9.58
CA LEU A 184 13.09 10.65 -8.59
C LEU A 184 14.38 11.38 -8.98
N LYS A 185 14.40 12.69 -8.75
CA LYS A 185 15.59 13.53 -8.88
C LYS A 185 16.13 13.85 -7.50
N ASN A 186 17.34 13.39 -7.18
CA ASN A 186 17.94 13.54 -5.85
C ASN A 186 17.01 13.03 -4.73
N TYR A 187 16.39 11.86 -4.93
CA TYR A 187 15.44 11.22 -4.01
C TYR A 187 14.14 12.01 -3.77
N ALA A 188 13.85 13.07 -4.53
CA ALA A 188 12.63 13.87 -4.46
C ALA A 188 11.83 13.77 -5.77
N HIS A 189 10.54 14.14 -5.72
CA HIS A 189 9.71 14.26 -6.94
C HIS A 189 10.33 15.24 -7.93
N ASP A 190 10.46 14.84 -9.19
CA ASP A 190 10.80 15.73 -10.30
C ASP A 190 9.53 16.39 -10.84
N ILE A 191 9.11 17.46 -10.14
CA ILE A 191 7.88 18.20 -10.45
C ILE A 191 7.88 18.75 -11.88
N GLU A 192 9.05 19.19 -12.38
CA GLU A 192 9.15 19.72 -13.74
C GLU A 192 8.89 18.62 -14.79
N THR A 193 9.49 17.44 -14.61
CA THR A 193 9.29 16.32 -15.51
C THR A 193 7.85 15.78 -15.39
N ILE A 194 7.30 15.68 -14.18
CA ILE A 194 5.89 15.30 -13.98
C ILE A 194 4.98 16.27 -14.76
N THR A 195 5.16 17.58 -14.59
CA THR A 195 4.35 18.60 -15.27
C THR A 195 4.42 18.48 -16.80
N LYS A 196 5.62 18.27 -17.35
CA LYS A 196 5.82 18.14 -18.82
C LYS A 196 5.23 16.84 -19.39
N THR A 197 4.98 15.85 -18.54
CA THR A 197 4.46 14.53 -18.95
C THR A 197 2.94 14.51 -19.02
N ILE A 198 2.26 15.49 -18.44
CA ILE A 198 0.79 15.60 -18.47
C ILE A 198 0.32 15.74 -19.91
N ASN A 199 -0.67 14.93 -20.31
CA ASN A 199 -1.27 14.93 -21.65
C ASN A 199 -2.77 14.57 -21.57
N GLU A 200 -3.44 14.52 -22.72
CA GLU A 200 -4.88 14.25 -22.81
C GLU A 200 -5.32 12.86 -22.32
N LYS A 201 -4.39 11.90 -22.16
CA LYS A 201 -4.65 10.55 -21.61
C LYS A 201 -4.40 10.49 -20.10
N THR A 202 -3.82 11.54 -19.53
CA THR A 202 -3.54 11.58 -18.09
C THR A 202 -4.85 11.65 -17.32
N LYS A 203 -5.08 10.66 -16.46
CA LYS A 203 -6.29 10.58 -15.63
C LYS A 203 -6.02 10.88 -14.17
N ILE A 204 -4.91 10.39 -13.65
CA ILE A 204 -4.53 10.57 -12.25
C ILE A 204 -3.05 10.93 -12.17
N ILE A 205 -2.70 11.82 -11.24
CA ILE A 205 -1.34 12.07 -10.78
C ILE A 205 -1.31 11.78 -9.28
N ILE A 206 -0.34 10.96 -8.82
CA ILE A 206 -0.20 10.62 -7.39
C ILE A 206 1.16 11.09 -6.88
N LEU A 207 1.11 11.87 -5.80
CA LEU A 207 2.28 12.38 -5.09
C LEU A 207 2.17 12.04 -3.60
N ASP A 208 3.10 11.24 -3.08
CA ASP A 208 3.25 11.04 -1.64
C ASP A 208 4.17 12.14 -1.06
N ASN A 209 3.67 12.89 -0.12
CA ASN A 209 4.38 14.03 0.48
C ASN A 209 4.29 13.99 2.00
N PRO A 210 5.29 13.47 2.72
CA PRO A 210 6.63 12.98 2.28
C PRO A 210 6.61 11.67 1.50
N ILE A 211 7.60 11.52 0.62
CA ILE A 211 7.76 10.33 -0.22
C ILE A 211 8.12 9.11 0.63
N ASN A 212 7.46 8.01 0.41
CA ASN A 212 7.88 6.70 0.89
C ASN A 212 8.44 5.89 -0.31
N PRO A 213 9.78 5.63 -0.37
CA PRO A 213 10.65 5.33 0.78
C PRO A 213 11.70 6.38 1.16
N THR A 214 11.75 7.55 0.56
CA THR A 214 12.88 8.48 0.73
C THR A 214 12.73 9.46 1.89
N GLY A 215 11.50 9.84 2.22
CA GLY A 215 11.21 10.84 3.23
C GLY A 215 11.33 12.29 2.78
N ALA A 216 11.66 12.53 1.50
CA ALA A 216 11.72 13.87 0.92
C ALA A 216 10.34 14.52 0.80
N ILE A 217 10.30 15.85 0.77
CA ILE A 217 9.07 16.64 0.62
C ILE A 217 9.08 17.48 -0.65
N ILE A 218 7.89 17.83 -1.10
CA ILE A 218 7.65 18.91 -2.06
C ILE A 218 7.50 20.20 -1.24
N THR A 219 8.29 21.21 -1.55
CA THR A 219 8.18 22.51 -0.89
C THR A 219 6.94 23.27 -1.36
N LYS A 220 6.47 24.23 -0.53
CA LYS A 220 5.28 25.02 -0.81
C LYS A 220 5.34 25.71 -2.19
N ASP A 221 6.47 26.32 -2.54
CA ASP A 221 6.62 26.99 -3.83
C ASP A 221 6.52 26.01 -5.02
N LYS A 222 7.14 24.85 -4.91
CA LYS A 222 7.03 23.81 -5.95
C LYS A 222 5.63 23.25 -6.05
N PHE A 223 4.96 23.08 -4.93
CA PHE A 223 3.57 22.59 -4.91
C PHE A 223 2.62 23.62 -5.51
N ASN A 224 2.74 24.92 -5.17
CA ASN A 224 1.99 26.01 -5.78
C ASN A 224 2.14 26.00 -7.30
N TYR A 225 3.38 26.03 -7.78
CA TYR A 225 3.66 25.97 -9.21
C TYR A 225 3.00 24.76 -9.89
N PHE A 226 3.05 23.60 -9.23
CA PHE A 226 2.55 22.35 -9.81
C PHE A 226 1.02 22.31 -9.88
N VAL A 227 0.33 22.67 -8.81
CA VAL A 227 -1.13 22.62 -8.74
C VAL A 227 -1.76 23.46 -9.86
N GLU A 228 -1.21 24.65 -10.13
CA GLU A 228 -1.65 25.54 -11.22
C GLU A 228 -1.48 24.93 -12.64
N LYS A 229 -0.69 23.88 -12.78
CA LYS A 229 -0.43 23.21 -14.05
C LYS A 229 -1.22 21.92 -14.24
N VAL A 230 -1.87 21.42 -13.19
CA VAL A 230 -2.70 20.22 -13.27
C VAL A 230 -4.05 20.58 -13.90
N PRO A 231 -4.42 19.99 -15.04
CA PRO A 231 -5.72 20.24 -15.65
C PRO A 231 -6.88 19.82 -14.74
N GLU A 232 -8.01 20.53 -14.78
CA GLU A 232 -9.20 20.27 -13.95
C GLU A 232 -9.80 18.87 -14.14
N ASN A 233 -9.61 18.27 -15.32
CA ASN A 233 -10.06 16.91 -15.63
C ASN A 233 -9.08 15.80 -15.19
N VAL A 234 -7.96 16.16 -14.58
CA VAL A 234 -6.95 15.23 -14.04
C VAL A 234 -7.04 15.24 -12.52
N ILE A 235 -7.20 14.08 -11.90
CA ILE A 235 -7.24 13.96 -10.44
C ILE A 235 -5.82 14.03 -9.89
N LEU A 236 -5.58 14.97 -8.98
CA LEU A 236 -4.35 15.05 -8.20
C LEU A 236 -4.55 14.40 -6.83
N VAL A 237 -3.90 13.26 -6.59
CA VAL A 237 -3.87 12.61 -5.27
C VAL A 237 -2.63 13.03 -4.52
N VAL A 238 -2.79 13.63 -3.34
CA VAL A 238 -1.71 14.02 -2.42
C VAL A 238 -1.79 13.12 -1.19
N ASP A 239 -0.89 12.13 -1.10
CA ASP A 239 -0.82 11.23 0.05
C ASP A 239 0.08 11.81 1.13
N GLU A 240 -0.54 12.31 2.20
CA GLU A 240 0.11 12.95 3.34
C GLU A 240 0.18 12.01 4.57
N ALA A 241 0.41 10.72 4.36
CA ALA A 241 0.43 9.73 5.44
C ALA A 241 1.43 10.02 6.59
N TYR A 242 2.38 10.92 6.38
CA TYR A 242 3.40 11.30 7.36
C TYR A 242 3.34 12.78 7.76
N ARG A 243 2.28 13.51 7.39
CA ARG A 243 2.14 14.95 7.59
C ARG A 243 2.39 15.42 9.03
N GLU A 244 1.87 14.69 10.00
CA GLU A 244 1.97 15.06 11.41
C GLU A 244 3.40 15.01 11.97
N TYR A 245 4.35 14.41 11.24
CA TYR A 245 5.79 14.43 11.57
C TYR A 245 6.51 15.67 11.02
N ILE A 246 5.79 16.60 10.38
CA ILE A 246 6.40 17.76 9.72
C ILE A 246 6.04 19.04 10.48
N LYS A 247 7.09 19.75 10.92
CA LYS A 247 7.01 21.13 11.40
C LYS A 247 7.98 21.96 10.55
N ASN A 248 7.55 22.29 9.33
CA ASN A 248 8.35 23.05 8.38
C ASN A 248 7.43 24.06 7.67
N GLU A 249 7.72 25.34 7.78
CA GLU A 249 6.94 26.43 7.18
C GLU A 249 6.89 26.35 5.65
N ASN A 250 7.91 25.73 5.04
CA ASN A 250 7.96 25.50 3.60
C ASN A 250 7.19 24.25 3.15
N TYR A 251 6.50 23.54 4.06
CA TYR A 251 5.62 22.43 3.69
C TYR A 251 4.23 22.98 3.30
N PRO A 252 3.67 22.55 2.15
CA PRO A 252 2.33 23.00 1.75
C PRO A 252 1.27 22.43 2.69
N ASN A 253 0.26 23.22 3.02
CA ASN A 253 -0.95 22.70 3.63
C ASN A 253 -1.93 22.35 2.49
N ALA A 254 -1.94 21.08 2.06
CA ALA A 254 -2.70 20.65 0.88
C ALA A 254 -4.21 20.97 0.99
N ILE A 255 -4.74 21.05 2.20
CA ILE A 255 -6.16 21.38 2.47
C ILE A 255 -6.54 22.77 1.96
N ASP A 256 -5.62 23.73 2.00
CA ASP A 256 -5.91 25.12 1.58
C ASP A 256 -6.26 25.22 0.09
N TYR A 257 -5.77 24.28 -0.72
CA TYR A 257 -6.00 24.26 -2.17
C TYR A 257 -7.36 23.68 -2.57
N LEU A 258 -8.06 23.00 -1.67
CA LEU A 258 -9.39 22.41 -1.97
C LEU A 258 -10.46 23.45 -2.31
N LYS A 259 -10.24 24.72 -1.96
CA LYS A 259 -11.18 25.80 -2.26
C LYS A 259 -11.15 26.22 -3.72
N GLU A 260 -10.00 26.07 -4.36
CA GLU A 260 -9.72 26.59 -5.71
C GLU A 260 -9.56 25.43 -6.72
N HIS A 261 -9.31 24.21 -6.24
CA HIS A 261 -9.05 23.03 -7.07
C HIS A 261 -9.92 21.84 -6.64
N GLU A 262 -11.04 21.66 -7.34
CA GLU A 262 -12.02 20.60 -7.02
C GLU A 262 -11.52 19.18 -7.35
N ASN A 263 -10.46 19.07 -8.14
CA ASN A 263 -9.86 17.82 -8.61
C ASN A 263 -8.75 17.26 -7.68
N ILE A 264 -8.53 17.87 -6.52
CA ILE A 264 -7.55 17.40 -5.52
C ILE A 264 -8.19 16.41 -4.55
N ILE A 265 -7.49 15.31 -4.26
CA ILE A 265 -7.80 14.38 -3.18
C ILE A 265 -6.61 14.30 -2.24
N ILE A 266 -6.81 14.60 -0.97
CA ILE A 266 -5.78 14.52 0.06
C ILE A 266 -6.03 13.27 0.90
N LEU A 267 -5.00 12.47 1.13
CA LEU A 267 -5.09 11.25 1.91
C LEU A 267 -4.26 11.33 3.19
N HIS A 268 -4.88 10.95 4.29
CA HIS A 268 -4.28 10.87 5.63
C HIS A 268 -4.51 9.49 6.25
N THR A 269 -3.77 9.15 7.33
CA THR A 269 -3.92 7.86 7.99
C THR A 269 -3.74 7.95 9.51
N PHE A 270 -4.48 7.14 10.24
CA PHE A 270 -4.24 6.94 11.68
C PHE A 270 -3.14 5.90 11.97
N SER A 271 -2.59 5.27 10.92
CA SER A 271 -1.61 4.19 11.06
C SER A 271 -0.24 4.65 11.56
N LYS A 272 0.09 5.95 11.44
CA LYS A 272 1.44 6.48 11.72
C LYS A 272 1.49 7.18 13.07
N ILE A 273 1.36 8.48 13.12
CA ILE A 273 1.53 9.28 14.34
C ILE A 273 0.57 8.86 15.47
N TYR A 274 -0.65 8.47 15.14
CA TYR A 274 -1.66 8.04 16.12
C TYR A 274 -1.46 6.61 16.65
N GLY A 275 -0.55 5.82 16.04
CA GLY A 275 -0.24 4.46 16.47
C GLY A 275 -1.36 3.43 16.23
N LEU A 276 -2.28 3.67 15.31
CA LEU A 276 -3.45 2.82 15.08
C LEU A 276 -3.33 1.93 13.83
N ALA A 277 -2.10 1.53 13.46
CA ALA A 277 -1.84 0.74 12.26
C ALA A 277 -2.67 -0.56 12.18
N GLY A 278 -2.85 -1.25 13.31
CA GLY A 278 -3.62 -2.50 13.42
C GLY A 278 -5.13 -2.32 13.23
N LEU A 279 -5.66 -1.12 13.44
CA LEU A 279 -7.09 -0.83 13.33
C LEU A 279 -7.56 -0.55 11.90
N ARG A 280 -6.63 -0.35 10.98
CA ARG A 280 -6.96 -0.10 9.57
C ARG A 280 -7.96 1.04 9.40
N VAL A 281 -7.56 2.27 9.69
CA VAL A 281 -8.39 3.47 9.46
C VAL A 281 -7.56 4.61 8.87
N GLY A 282 -8.10 5.21 7.82
CA GLY A 282 -7.56 6.37 7.13
C GLY A 282 -8.69 7.29 6.68
N TYR A 283 -8.37 8.48 6.26
CA TYR A 283 -9.34 9.46 5.82
C TYR A 283 -8.77 10.31 4.68
N GLY A 284 -9.66 10.99 3.98
CA GLY A 284 -9.26 11.91 2.91
C GLY A 284 -10.22 13.07 2.79
N PHE A 285 -9.74 14.12 2.11
CA PHE A 285 -10.48 15.33 1.84
C PHE A 285 -10.53 15.61 0.33
N SER A 286 -11.68 16.03 -0.17
CA SER A 286 -11.84 16.40 -1.59
C SER A 286 -13.11 17.23 -1.79
N SER A 287 -13.42 17.56 -3.05
CA SER A 287 -14.73 18.10 -3.43
C SER A 287 -15.86 17.11 -3.14
N THR A 288 -17.06 17.60 -2.91
CA THR A 288 -18.26 16.78 -2.63
C THR A 288 -18.53 15.78 -3.75
N ASP A 289 -18.31 16.16 -5.00
CA ASP A 289 -18.53 15.29 -6.17
C ASP A 289 -17.58 14.09 -6.17
N ILE A 290 -16.31 14.33 -5.86
CA ILE A 290 -15.34 13.24 -5.74
C ILE A 290 -15.69 12.33 -4.56
N ILE A 291 -16.01 12.89 -3.39
CA ILE A 291 -16.43 12.08 -2.24
C ILE A 291 -17.66 11.23 -2.57
N ALA A 292 -18.67 11.82 -3.23
CA ALA A 292 -19.86 11.08 -3.67
C ALA A 292 -19.52 9.95 -4.65
N ALA A 293 -18.58 10.17 -5.57
CA ALA A 293 -18.11 9.15 -6.51
C ALA A 293 -17.41 7.98 -5.78
N LEU A 294 -16.54 8.27 -4.80
CA LEU A 294 -15.89 7.24 -4.00
C LEU A 294 -16.90 6.41 -3.20
N MET A 295 -17.93 7.04 -2.65
CA MET A 295 -18.98 6.35 -1.90
C MET A 295 -19.79 5.37 -2.76
N LYS A 296 -19.99 5.65 -4.07
CA LYS A 296 -20.68 4.73 -5.00
C LYS A 296 -19.96 3.39 -5.19
N VAL A 297 -18.64 3.36 -5.04
CA VAL A 297 -17.81 2.18 -5.26
C VAL A 297 -17.26 1.56 -3.97
N SER A 298 -17.51 2.20 -2.83
CA SER A 298 -17.13 1.72 -1.51
C SER A 298 -17.99 0.51 -1.08
N LEU A 299 -17.39 -0.38 -0.31
CA LEU A 299 -18.16 -1.48 0.31
C LEU A 299 -18.97 -0.96 1.49
N PRO A 300 -20.18 -1.48 1.71
CA PRO A 300 -20.94 -1.16 2.92
C PRO A 300 -20.14 -1.53 4.18
N PHE A 301 -20.17 -0.65 5.19
CA PHE A 301 -19.56 -0.88 6.50
C PHE A 301 -18.05 -1.17 6.45
N ASN A 302 -17.34 -0.62 5.47
CA ASN A 302 -15.92 -0.86 5.20
C ASN A 302 -14.99 -0.52 6.39
N VAL A 303 -15.36 0.45 7.22
CA VAL A 303 -14.57 0.84 8.41
C VAL A 303 -15.25 0.29 9.66
N ASN A 304 -14.60 -0.63 10.35
CA ASN A 304 -15.16 -1.29 11.51
C ASN A 304 -15.42 -0.33 12.68
N ARG A 305 -16.37 -0.70 13.55
CA ARG A 305 -16.87 0.12 14.67
C ARG A 305 -15.74 0.56 15.62
N ILE A 306 -14.88 -0.36 15.99
CA ILE A 306 -13.76 -0.07 16.92
C ILE A 306 -12.76 0.90 16.32
N SER A 307 -12.49 0.80 15.01
CA SER A 307 -11.63 1.75 14.30
C SER A 307 -12.21 3.16 14.29
N GLN A 308 -13.52 3.30 14.04
CA GLN A 308 -14.19 4.61 14.06
C GLN A 308 -14.09 5.25 15.46
N ILE A 309 -14.40 4.50 16.51
CA ILE A 309 -14.37 4.96 17.90
C ILE A 309 -12.93 5.36 18.30
N ALA A 310 -11.97 4.50 18.05
CA ALA A 310 -10.58 4.74 18.38
C ALA A 310 -9.98 5.95 17.64
N ALA A 311 -10.27 6.07 16.34
CA ALA A 311 -9.82 7.18 15.53
C ALA A 311 -10.42 8.51 16.03
N THR A 312 -11.72 8.53 16.36
CA THR A 312 -12.38 9.71 16.92
C THR A 312 -11.72 10.16 18.23
N ALA A 313 -11.41 9.22 19.14
CA ALA A 313 -10.74 9.53 20.39
C ALA A 313 -9.28 9.96 20.20
N ALA A 314 -8.56 9.37 19.24
CA ALA A 314 -7.17 9.71 18.95
C ALA A 314 -7.01 11.15 18.43
N LEU A 315 -8.01 11.71 17.76
CA LEU A 315 -7.98 13.10 17.29
C LEU A 315 -7.92 14.13 18.43
N ASP A 316 -8.33 13.75 19.64
CA ASP A 316 -8.25 14.57 20.85
C ASP A 316 -6.95 14.36 21.65
N ASP A 317 -6.07 13.48 21.19
CA ASP A 317 -4.84 13.12 21.92
C ASP A 317 -3.62 13.89 21.42
N ASP A 318 -3.74 15.22 21.45
CA ASP A 318 -2.68 16.14 20.98
C ASP A 318 -1.36 15.96 21.78
N GLU A 319 -1.45 15.55 23.05
CA GLU A 319 -0.26 15.25 23.86
C GLU A 319 0.49 14.03 23.34
N PHE A 320 -0.21 12.97 22.95
CA PHE A 320 0.40 11.78 22.36
C PHE A 320 1.02 12.10 21.00
N VAL A 321 0.33 12.88 20.16
CA VAL A 321 0.86 13.35 18.88
C VAL A 321 2.13 14.17 19.08
N ARG A 322 2.15 15.10 20.03
CA ARG A 322 3.33 15.90 20.37
C ARG A 322 4.50 15.01 20.84
N LYS A 323 4.24 14.07 21.78
CA LYS A 323 5.27 13.13 22.26
C LYS A 323 5.81 12.24 21.14
N SER A 324 4.96 11.77 20.24
CA SER A 324 5.34 10.96 19.09
C SER A 324 6.25 11.74 18.13
N TYR A 325 5.91 12.98 17.84
CA TYR A 325 6.74 13.89 17.05
C TYR A 325 8.10 14.12 17.70
N GLU A 326 8.12 14.50 18.98
CA GLU A 326 9.36 14.79 19.74
C GLU A 326 10.28 13.57 19.81
N SER A 327 9.71 12.39 20.07
CA SER A 327 10.45 11.13 20.09
C SER A 327 11.06 10.82 18.72
N ASN A 328 10.29 11.05 17.63
CA ASN A 328 10.78 10.87 16.27
C ASN A 328 11.94 11.82 15.95
N GLU A 329 11.83 13.10 16.30
CA GLU A 329 12.88 14.09 16.04
C GLU A 329 14.17 13.79 16.85
N ALA A 330 14.02 13.38 18.11
CA ALA A 330 15.16 12.96 18.93
C ALA A 330 15.83 11.70 18.36
N GLY A 331 15.04 10.71 17.96
CA GLY A 331 15.51 9.48 17.33
C GLY A 331 16.20 9.73 15.99
N LYS A 332 15.65 10.64 15.17
CA LYS A 332 16.23 11.06 13.89
C LYS A 332 17.61 11.68 14.09
N LYS A 333 17.75 12.64 15.02
CA LYS A 333 19.03 13.28 15.33
C LYS A 333 20.07 12.25 15.81
N PHE A 334 19.66 11.34 16.68
CA PHE A 334 20.54 10.28 17.18
C PHE A 334 21.02 9.38 16.04
N LEU A 335 20.09 8.88 15.21
CA LEU A 335 20.42 7.98 14.10
C LEU A 335 21.30 8.64 13.06
N TYR A 336 21.06 9.89 12.69
CA TYR A 336 21.93 10.63 11.76
C TYR A 336 23.37 10.66 12.24
N LYS A 337 23.58 11.06 13.51
CA LYS A 337 24.92 11.10 14.13
C LYS A 337 25.61 9.74 14.10
N GLU A 338 24.90 8.67 14.47
CA GLU A 338 25.50 7.33 14.51
C GLU A 338 25.77 6.76 13.11
N LEU A 339 24.90 7.05 12.12
CA LEU A 339 25.10 6.64 10.74
C LEU A 339 26.31 7.34 10.11
N GLU A 340 26.53 8.63 10.41
CA GLU A 340 27.72 9.38 10.01
C GLU A 340 29.00 8.77 10.60
N GLN A 341 28.98 8.38 11.88
CA GLN A 341 30.13 7.70 12.51
C GLN A 341 30.43 6.33 11.90
N LEU A 342 29.41 5.68 11.32
CA LEU A 342 29.55 4.41 10.59
C LEU A 342 29.92 4.62 9.11
N ASN A 343 30.11 5.85 8.64
CA ASN A 343 30.31 6.23 7.25
C ASN A 343 29.19 5.73 6.32
N LEU A 344 27.95 5.63 6.84
CA LEU A 344 26.77 5.24 6.08
C LEU A 344 26.07 6.47 5.53
N GLN A 345 25.86 6.49 4.23
CA GLN A 345 25.06 7.53 3.59
C GLN A 345 23.57 7.31 3.86
N TYR A 346 22.82 8.39 3.98
CA TYR A 346 21.37 8.34 4.15
C TYR A 346 20.68 9.54 3.48
N THR A 347 19.40 9.40 3.21
CA THR A 347 18.57 10.52 2.73
C THR A 347 17.92 11.21 3.94
N PRO A 348 18.11 12.53 4.14
CA PRO A 348 17.38 13.29 5.16
C PRO A 348 15.87 13.15 4.99
N THR A 349 15.16 12.93 6.11
CA THR A 349 13.74 12.55 6.06
C THR A 349 12.84 13.51 6.84
N TYR A 350 11.61 13.64 6.37
CA TYR A 350 10.49 14.26 7.08
C TYR A 350 9.46 13.24 7.59
N GLY A 351 9.70 11.94 7.38
CA GLY A 351 8.87 10.87 7.92
C GLY A 351 9.38 10.30 9.24
N ASN A 352 8.82 9.16 9.64
CA ASN A 352 9.26 8.39 10.81
C ASN A 352 10.17 7.20 10.42
N PHE A 353 10.94 7.37 9.35
CA PHE A 353 11.89 6.38 8.83
C PHE A 353 13.05 7.08 8.14
N ILE A 354 14.16 6.38 7.95
CA ILE A 354 15.33 6.85 7.23
C ILE A 354 15.65 5.86 6.10
N LEU A 355 15.95 6.37 4.90
CA LEU A 355 16.51 5.58 3.82
C LEU A 355 18.04 5.61 3.93
N VAL A 356 18.63 4.47 4.23
CA VAL A 356 20.08 4.28 4.40
C VAL A 356 20.63 3.58 3.15
N HIS A 357 21.73 4.09 2.61
CA HIS A 357 22.39 3.58 1.42
C HIS A 357 23.61 2.75 1.82
N LEU A 358 23.77 1.61 1.17
CA LEU A 358 24.88 0.68 1.40
C LEU A 358 25.71 0.57 0.12
N GLU A 359 27.00 0.30 0.26
CA GLU A 359 27.90 0.02 -0.87
C GLU A 359 27.70 -1.37 -1.50
N ARG A 360 26.85 -2.19 -0.89
CA ARG A 360 26.54 -3.57 -1.26
C ARG A 360 25.03 -3.84 -1.21
N GLU A 361 24.60 -4.99 -1.72
CA GLU A 361 23.20 -5.39 -1.62
C GLU A 361 22.72 -5.44 -0.17
N ALA A 362 21.59 -4.77 0.08
CA ALA A 362 20.96 -4.68 1.39
C ALA A 362 20.46 -6.01 1.95
N LYS A 363 20.24 -7.02 1.08
CA LYS A 363 19.71 -8.32 1.46
C LYS A 363 20.59 -9.03 2.50
N GLY A 364 21.92 -8.99 2.34
CA GLY A 364 22.87 -9.61 3.28
C GLY A 364 22.81 -8.93 4.67
N VAL A 365 22.82 -7.60 4.69
CA VAL A 365 22.72 -6.80 5.92
C VAL A 365 21.37 -7.01 6.61
N PHE A 366 20.28 -7.03 5.86
CA PHE A 366 18.94 -7.35 6.36
C PHE A 366 18.90 -8.72 7.07
N GLN A 367 19.42 -9.77 6.43
CA GLN A 367 19.44 -11.13 7.00
C GLN A 367 20.31 -11.21 8.25
N ALA A 368 21.46 -10.54 8.24
CA ALA A 368 22.37 -10.52 9.39
C ALA A 368 21.75 -9.76 10.59
N ALA A 369 21.05 -8.64 10.33
CA ALA A 369 20.31 -7.90 11.35
C ALA A 369 19.16 -8.73 11.93
N GLN A 370 18.40 -9.40 11.08
CA GLN A 370 17.27 -10.24 11.46
C GLN A 370 17.71 -11.37 12.41
N LYS A 371 18.85 -12.03 12.13
CA LYS A 371 19.44 -13.08 13.01
C LYS A 371 19.83 -12.53 14.39
N ARG A 372 20.02 -11.22 14.54
CA ARG A 372 20.35 -10.50 15.78
C ARG A 372 19.13 -9.79 16.40
N GLY A 373 17.92 -10.20 16.00
CA GLY A 373 16.68 -9.68 16.56
C GLY A 373 16.31 -8.27 16.10
N VAL A 374 16.82 -7.80 14.94
CA VAL A 374 16.45 -6.50 14.37
C VAL A 374 15.82 -6.69 12.98
N ILE A 375 14.52 -6.41 12.86
CA ILE A 375 13.80 -6.53 11.60
C ILE A 375 13.79 -5.18 10.87
N LEU A 376 14.48 -5.10 9.75
CA LEU A 376 14.56 -3.94 8.87
C LEU A 376 13.68 -4.11 7.62
N ARG A 377 13.72 -3.15 6.68
CA ARG A 377 13.03 -3.24 5.39
C ARG A 377 14.02 -3.07 4.24
N THR A 378 14.16 -4.09 3.40
CA THR A 378 14.83 -3.96 2.10
C THR A 378 13.93 -3.18 1.15
N ILE A 379 14.52 -2.40 0.26
CA ILE A 379 13.83 -1.57 -0.73
C ILE A 379 14.07 -2.08 -2.16
N LEU A 380 14.37 -3.36 -2.28
CA LEU A 380 14.58 -4.04 -3.56
C LEU A 380 13.35 -3.90 -4.49
N GLU A 381 12.16 -4.07 -3.95
CA GLU A 381 10.89 -3.98 -4.70
C GLU A 381 10.61 -2.56 -5.22
N TYR A 382 11.33 -1.57 -4.69
CA TYR A 382 11.30 -0.16 -5.11
C TYR A 382 12.44 0.20 -6.08
N GLY A 383 13.21 -0.79 -6.57
CA GLY A 383 14.34 -0.56 -7.47
C GLY A 383 15.61 -0.07 -6.79
N LEU A 384 15.69 -0.12 -5.46
CA LEU A 384 16.85 0.31 -4.66
C LEU A 384 17.48 -0.87 -3.91
N PRO A 385 18.18 -1.79 -4.61
CA PRO A 385 18.68 -3.05 -4.01
C PRO A 385 19.73 -2.82 -2.92
N ASN A 386 20.44 -1.70 -2.96
CA ASN A 386 21.50 -1.34 -2.02
C ASN A 386 21.01 -0.43 -0.89
N SER A 387 19.69 -0.37 -0.64
CA SER A 387 19.16 0.51 0.39
C SER A 387 18.27 -0.23 1.38
N LEU A 388 18.30 0.26 2.63
CA LEU A 388 17.42 -0.15 3.71
C LEU A 388 16.54 1.02 4.14
N ARG A 389 15.23 0.79 4.29
CA ARG A 389 14.38 1.73 5.00
C ARG A 389 14.26 1.29 6.45
N ILE A 390 14.62 2.17 7.35
CA ILE A 390 14.70 1.92 8.79
C ILE A 390 13.68 2.81 9.49
N THR A 391 12.72 2.24 10.19
CA THR A 391 11.79 2.99 11.04
C THR A 391 12.55 3.58 12.24
N ILE A 392 12.27 4.83 12.57
CA ILE A 392 12.85 5.47 13.76
C ILE A 392 12.15 4.90 15.01
N GLY A 393 12.90 4.23 15.86
CA GLY A 393 12.41 3.56 17.05
C GLY A 393 12.48 4.42 18.33
N THR A 394 12.18 3.79 19.47
CA THR A 394 12.48 4.36 20.79
C THR A 394 14.00 4.52 20.98
N PRO A 395 14.48 5.29 21.97
CA PRO A 395 15.91 5.40 22.25
C PRO A 395 16.60 4.04 22.43
N GLN A 396 15.96 3.10 23.10
CA GLN A 396 16.48 1.74 23.34
C GLN A 396 16.55 0.94 22.03
N GLN A 397 15.49 1.02 21.20
CA GLN A 397 15.46 0.35 19.90
C GLN A 397 16.51 0.91 18.94
N ASN A 398 16.66 2.23 18.88
CA ASN A 398 17.67 2.89 18.05
C ASN A 398 19.10 2.52 18.50
N LYS A 399 19.36 2.45 19.82
CA LYS A 399 20.65 2.01 20.34
C LYS A 399 20.96 0.56 19.95
N LYS A 400 20.01 -0.37 20.15
CA LYS A 400 20.16 -1.78 19.74
C LYS A 400 20.39 -1.90 18.21
N LEU A 401 19.68 -1.12 17.41
CA LEU A 401 19.90 -1.07 15.96
C LEU A 401 21.35 -0.72 15.63
N ILE A 402 21.90 0.35 16.23
CA ILE A 402 23.27 0.80 15.97
C ILE A 402 24.30 -0.24 16.46
N GLU A 403 24.09 -0.84 17.61
CA GLU A 403 24.94 -1.92 18.12
C GLU A 403 24.99 -3.10 17.12
N VAL A 404 23.86 -3.47 16.56
CA VAL A 404 23.77 -4.54 15.54
C VAL A 404 24.46 -4.08 14.24
N LEU A 405 24.21 -2.87 13.76
CA LEU A 405 24.84 -2.38 12.53
C LEU A 405 26.37 -2.36 12.65
N LYS A 406 26.94 -1.95 13.78
CA LYS A 406 28.39 -1.96 14.05
C LYS A 406 29.03 -3.36 13.92
N THR A 407 28.25 -4.43 14.06
CA THR A 407 28.76 -5.81 13.97
C THR A 407 28.60 -6.45 12.60
N ILE A 408 27.79 -5.85 11.69
CA ILE A 408 27.41 -6.47 10.41
C ILE A 408 27.76 -5.62 9.18
N ILE A 409 28.15 -4.37 9.36
CA ILE A 409 28.67 -3.48 8.33
C ILE A 409 30.17 -3.35 8.49
#